data_1dde5b08c5c25e610f60d748bca46e5d
#
_entry.id   1dde5b08c5c25e610f60d748bca46e5d
#
_cell.length_a   1.000
_cell.length_b   1.000
_cell.length_c   1.000
_cell.angle_alpha   90.00
_cell.angle_beta   90.00
_cell.angle_gamma   90.00
#
_symmetry.space_group_name_H-M   'P 1'
#
loop_
_entity.id
_entity.type
_entity.pdbx_description
1 polymer ?
#
loop_
_entity_poly.entity_id
_entity_poly.type
_entity_poly.pdbx_seq_one_letter_code
_entity_poly.pdbx_strand_id
1 'polypeptide(L)'
;MIHVERLVKRYRGAPAAAVDQVSFDVPAGQLFCLLGPNGAGKTTTVSILTTTVAPSSGRVQIAGRDLAADQAGIRREIGIVFQQPSLDLNLTTEENLRLHAVLYGLYPWRPAWRLMPRGYREQVAGLAGLLGLEGALRRPARTLSGGTRRKLEIVRALMHQPRVLFLDEPTAGLDPESRRSLWQYLHEVRTRQATTVLLTTHYLAEAETADAVCVLSRGRVIERGTPAELKARHTGPTLEDAYMSLLDRAGHAGVPGGP
;
A
#
# COMPACT_ATOMS: atom_id res chain seq x y z
N MET A 1 -1.38 2.28 -14.98
CA MET A 1 -2.42 2.05 -13.95
C MET A 1 -2.47 3.21 -12.96
N ILE A 2 -1.33 3.65 -12.45
CA ILE A 2 -1.20 4.87 -11.64
C ILE A 2 -0.29 5.82 -12.39
N HIS A 3 -0.69 7.08 -12.52
CA HIS A 3 0.12 8.15 -13.12
C HIS A 3 0.15 9.33 -12.15
N VAL A 4 1.35 9.77 -11.77
CA VAL A 4 1.59 10.88 -10.84
C VAL A 4 2.51 11.89 -11.51
N GLU A 5 2.05 13.13 -11.65
CA GLU A 5 2.79 14.20 -12.31
C GLU A 5 2.96 15.40 -11.38
N ARG A 6 4.21 15.75 -11.07
CA ARG A 6 4.62 16.91 -10.27
C ARG A 6 3.78 17.10 -9.00
N LEU A 7 3.53 16.00 -8.29
CA LEU A 7 2.74 16.00 -7.07
C LEU A 7 3.40 16.80 -5.97
N VAL A 8 2.67 17.72 -5.37
CA VAL A 8 3.13 18.54 -4.24
C VAL A 8 2.13 18.45 -3.09
N LYS A 9 2.65 18.30 -1.87
CA LYS A 9 1.90 18.49 -0.64
C LYS A 9 2.69 19.30 0.36
N ARG A 10 2.13 20.44 0.74
CA ARG A 10 2.61 21.28 1.82
C ARG A 10 1.54 21.37 2.90
N TYR A 11 1.88 21.01 4.12
CA TYR A 11 0.98 21.19 5.26
C TYR A 11 1.07 22.62 5.78
N ARG A 12 -0.04 23.13 6.33
CA ARG A 12 -0.09 24.49 6.90
C ARG A 12 0.91 24.60 8.06
N GLY A 13 1.75 25.62 8.04
CA GLY A 13 2.80 25.83 9.07
C GLY A 13 4.06 24.98 8.91
N ALA A 14 4.11 24.04 7.96
CA ALA A 14 5.32 23.27 7.74
C ALA A 14 6.37 24.09 6.95
N PRO A 15 7.66 24.06 7.37
CA PRO A 15 8.74 24.80 6.71
C PRO A 15 9.04 24.27 5.30
N ALA A 16 8.84 22.98 5.07
CA ALA A 16 9.08 22.33 3.78
C ALA A 16 7.85 21.56 3.30
N ALA A 17 7.80 21.24 2.00
CA ALA A 17 6.79 20.36 1.44
C ALA A 17 7.06 18.91 1.89
N ALA A 18 6.01 18.21 2.32
CA ALA A 18 6.08 16.78 2.64
C ALA A 18 6.21 15.91 1.38
N VAL A 19 5.68 16.40 0.26
CA VAL A 19 5.86 15.84 -1.09
C VAL A 19 6.18 17.02 -2.00
N ASP A 20 7.25 16.94 -2.77
CA ASP A 20 7.77 18.04 -3.57
C ASP A 20 8.11 17.57 -4.99
N GLN A 21 7.27 17.93 -5.96
CA GLN A 21 7.40 17.62 -7.39
C GLN A 21 7.55 16.12 -7.72
N VAL A 22 6.93 15.24 -6.92
CA VAL A 22 7.02 13.79 -7.13
C VAL A 22 6.30 13.39 -8.40
N SER A 23 7.00 12.64 -9.27
CA SER A 23 6.46 12.10 -10.52
C SER A 23 6.89 10.65 -10.72
N PHE A 24 5.93 9.76 -10.98
CA PHE A 24 6.17 8.36 -11.33
C PHE A 24 4.96 7.72 -12.00
N ASP A 25 5.20 6.61 -12.70
CA ASP A 25 4.19 5.80 -13.34
C ASP A 25 4.25 4.37 -12.80
N VAL A 26 3.08 3.76 -12.62
CA VAL A 26 2.96 2.33 -12.27
C VAL A 26 2.10 1.65 -13.33
N PRO A 27 2.68 0.79 -14.16
CA PRO A 27 1.94 -0.08 -15.09
C PRO A 27 0.96 -1.01 -14.39
N ALA A 28 -0.02 -1.53 -15.14
CA ALA A 28 -0.96 -2.50 -14.61
C ALA A 28 -0.28 -3.83 -14.24
N GLY A 29 -0.72 -4.44 -13.13
CA GLY A 29 -0.22 -5.73 -12.65
C GLY A 29 1.17 -5.71 -12.00
N GLN A 30 1.83 -4.55 -11.91
CA GLN A 30 3.13 -4.44 -11.27
C GLN A 30 3.04 -4.36 -9.74
N LEU A 31 4.09 -4.86 -9.09
CA LEU A 31 4.44 -4.57 -7.71
C LEU A 31 5.41 -3.40 -7.68
N PHE A 32 4.93 -2.24 -7.27
CA PHE A 32 5.70 -1.00 -7.21
C PHE A 32 6.02 -0.63 -5.76
N CYS A 33 7.28 -0.33 -5.49
CA CYS A 33 7.74 0.00 -4.15
C CYS A 33 8.13 1.48 -4.03
N LEU A 34 7.52 2.19 -3.09
CA LEU A 34 8.02 3.49 -2.62
C LEU A 34 8.97 3.24 -1.44
N LEU A 35 10.26 3.31 -1.69
CA LEU A 35 11.33 3.10 -0.71
C LEU A 35 11.82 4.44 -0.17
N GLY A 36 12.15 4.52 1.11
CA GLY A 36 12.76 5.72 1.68
C GLY A 36 12.74 5.72 3.21
N PRO A 37 13.53 6.59 3.85
CA PRO A 37 13.57 6.70 5.30
C PRO A 37 12.25 7.27 5.86
N ASN A 38 12.13 7.26 7.19
CA ASN A 38 11.02 7.92 7.87
C ASN A 38 11.04 9.42 7.56
N GLY A 39 9.85 9.98 7.29
CA GLY A 39 9.73 11.39 6.88
C GLY A 39 10.06 11.67 5.40
N ALA A 40 10.38 10.66 4.58
CA ALA A 40 10.65 10.84 3.15
C ALA A 40 9.43 11.26 2.31
N GLY A 41 8.20 11.22 2.87
CA GLY A 41 6.98 11.57 2.15
C GLY A 41 6.16 10.38 1.65
N LYS A 42 6.56 9.13 1.95
CA LYS A 42 5.89 7.89 1.49
C LYS A 42 4.41 7.84 1.90
N THR A 43 4.12 7.90 3.20
CA THR A 43 2.75 7.86 3.74
C THR A 43 1.91 9.03 3.25
N THR A 44 2.50 10.23 3.13
CA THR A 44 1.80 11.41 2.56
C THR A 44 1.44 11.17 1.09
N THR A 45 2.34 10.59 0.31
CA THR A 45 2.08 10.24 -1.09
C THR A 45 0.94 9.23 -1.17
N VAL A 46 1.00 8.13 -0.41
CA VAL A 46 -0.08 7.13 -0.36
C VAL A 46 -1.40 7.76 0.10
N SER A 47 -1.39 8.62 1.12
CA SER A 47 -2.60 9.31 1.60
C SER A 47 -3.27 10.17 0.52
N ILE A 48 -2.49 10.78 -0.38
CA ILE A 48 -3.04 11.50 -1.53
C ILE A 48 -3.62 10.52 -2.54
N LEU A 49 -2.86 9.49 -2.94
CA LEU A 49 -3.31 8.51 -3.92
C LEU A 49 -4.58 7.77 -3.47
N THR A 50 -4.73 7.56 -2.18
CA THR A 50 -5.93 6.94 -1.58
C THR A 50 -7.06 7.92 -1.28
N THR A 51 -6.98 9.16 -1.78
CA THR A 51 -8.00 10.21 -1.62
C THR A 51 -8.26 10.65 -0.16
N THR A 52 -7.37 10.28 0.77
CA THR A 52 -7.50 10.65 2.20
C THR A 52 -7.07 12.09 2.46
N VAL A 53 -6.09 12.57 1.69
CA VAL A 53 -5.52 13.92 1.78
C VAL A 53 -5.52 14.56 0.39
N ALA A 54 -6.01 15.80 0.28
CA ALA A 54 -5.93 16.53 -0.98
C ALA A 54 -4.48 16.98 -1.27
N PRO A 55 -3.99 16.90 -2.51
CA PRO A 55 -2.73 17.48 -2.91
C PRO A 55 -2.77 19.01 -2.84
N SER A 56 -1.61 19.65 -2.73
CA SER A 56 -1.49 21.11 -2.89
C SER A 56 -1.42 21.51 -4.37
N SER A 57 -0.76 20.69 -5.19
CA SER A 57 -0.73 20.81 -6.66
C SER A 57 -0.24 19.50 -7.29
N GLY A 58 -0.21 19.45 -8.63
CA GLY A 58 0.15 18.26 -9.39
C GLY A 58 -1.08 17.49 -9.87
N ARG A 59 -0.86 16.47 -10.69
CA ARG A 59 -1.92 15.64 -11.28
C ARG A 59 -1.74 14.19 -10.88
N VAL A 60 -2.85 13.53 -10.60
CA VAL A 60 -2.88 12.10 -10.28
C VAL A 60 -4.02 11.44 -11.05
N GLN A 61 -3.70 10.32 -11.71
CA GLN A 61 -4.69 9.45 -12.32
C GLN A 61 -4.50 8.01 -11.80
N ILE A 62 -5.61 7.35 -11.45
CA ILE A 62 -5.62 5.98 -10.96
C ILE A 62 -6.72 5.21 -11.69
N ALA A 63 -6.36 4.07 -12.29
CA ALA A 63 -7.28 3.24 -13.07
C ALA A 63 -8.01 4.03 -14.18
N GLY A 64 -7.33 5.02 -14.78
CA GLY A 64 -7.87 5.90 -15.83
C GLY A 64 -8.75 7.05 -15.32
N ARG A 65 -8.91 7.23 -14.00
CA ARG A 65 -9.71 8.28 -13.37
C ARG A 65 -8.81 9.39 -12.83
N ASP A 66 -9.20 10.64 -13.03
CA ASP A 66 -8.50 11.80 -12.47
C ASP A 66 -8.90 12.00 -11.00
N LEU A 67 -7.92 12.15 -10.09
CA LEU A 67 -8.13 12.26 -8.65
C LEU A 67 -8.91 13.53 -8.26
N ALA A 68 -8.74 14.61 -8.99
CA ALA A 68 -9.47 15.86 -8.70
C ALA A 68 -10.93 15.76 -9.12
N ALA A 69 -11.24 15.00 -10.19
CA ALA A 69 -12.56 14.93 -10.79
C ALA A 69 -13.42 13.76 -10.25
N ASP A 70 -12.84 12.59 -9.95
CA ASP A 70 -13.60 11.38 -9.62
C ASP A 70 -12.98 10.58 -8.46
N GLN A 71 -12.92 11.18 -7.28
CA GLN A 71 -12.46 10.49 -6.06
C GLN A 71 -13.35 9.29 -5.67
N ALA A 72 -14.66 9.41 -5.90
CA ALA A 72 -15.60 8.34 -5.57
C ALA A 72 -15.39 7.11 -6.47
N GLY A 73 -15.16 7.32 -7.76
CA GLY A 73 -14.79 6.27 -8.68
C GLY A 73 -13.45 5.63 -8.34
N ILE A 74 -12.43 6.44 -8.00
CA ILE A 74 -11.13 5.91 -7.57
C ILE A 74 -11.29 5.02 -6.34
N ARG A 75 -12.06 5.42 -5.31
CA ARG A 75 -12.26 4.61 -4.10
C ARG A 75 -12.88 3.24 -4.35
N ARG A 76 -13.63 3.07 -5.43
CA ARG A 76 -14.18 1.76 -5.84
C ARG A 76 -13.15 0.87 -6.52
N GLU A 77 -12.12 1.45 -7.12
CA GLU A 77 -11.07 0.75 -7.85
C GLU A 77 -9.87 0.39 -6.96
N ILE A 78 -9.79 0.94 -5.73
CA ILE A 78 -8.62 0.79 -4.87
C ILE A 78 -8.95 0.05 -3.57
N GLY A 79 -8.05 -0.85 -3.16
CA GLY A 79 -7.99 -1.41 -1.81
C GLY A 79 -6.88 -0.72 -1.02
N ILE A 80 -7.09 -0.54 0.28
CA ILE A 80 -6.13 0.18 1.12
C ILE A 80 -5.89 -0.59 2.40
N VAL A 81 -4.61 -0.75 2.76
CA VAL A 81 -4.16 -1.24 4.05
C VAL A 81 -3.20 -0.22 4.63
N PHE A 82 -3.67 0.54 5.61
CA PHE A 82 -2.89 1.57 6.28
C PHE A 82 -1.87 0.99 7.27
N GLN A 83 -0.88 1.79 7.64
CA GLN A 83 0.09 1.42 8.67
C GLN A 83 -0.60 1.16 10.03
N GLN A 84 -1.55 2.00 10.41
CA GLN A 84 -2.37 1.77 11.60
C GLN A 84 -3.58 0.89 11.27
N PRO A 85 -3.85 -0.16 12.06
CA PRO A 85 -5.00 -1.02 11.86
C PRO A 85 -6.33 -0.23 11.91
N SER A 86 -7.21 -0.53 10.96
CA SER A 86 -8.54 0.11 10.84
C SER A 86 -9.70 -0.88 11.03
N LEU A 87 -9.46 -1.93 11.83
CA LEU A 87 -10.46 -2.91 12.21
C LEU A 87 -11.24 -2.46 13.44
N ASP A 88 -12.54 -2.78 13.48
CA ASP A 88 -13.27 -2.71 14.73
C ASP A 88 -12.89 -3.94 15.59
N LEU A 89 -12.20 -3.66 16.69
CA LEU A 89 -11.67 -4.70 17.58
C LEU A 89 -12.76 -5.47 18.35
N ASN A 90 -13.97 -4.91 18.48
CA ASN A 90 -15.09 -5.54 19.17
C ASN A 90 -15.86 -6.51 18.24
N LEU A 91 -15.78 -6.32 16.94
CA LEU A 91 -16.39 -7.20 15.96
C LEU A 91 -15.51 -8.45 15.74
N THR A 92 -16.16 -9.54 15.36
CA THR A 92 -15.45 -10.73 14.87
C THR A 92 -14.78 -10.45 13.53
N THR A 93 -13.86 -11.34 13.13
CA THR A 93 -13.24 -11.32 11.80
C THR A 93 -14.28 -11.24 10.69
N GLU A 94 -15.28 -12.11 10.74
CA GLU A 94 -16.37 -12.15 9.74
C GLU A 94 -17.20 -10.87 9.76
N GLU A 95 -17.54 -10.34 10.91
CA GLU A 95 -18.33 -9.10 11.01
C GLU A 95 -17.59 -7.89 10.45
N ASN A 96 -16.27 -7.80 10.64
CA ASN A 96 -15.44 -6.80 9.98
C ASN A 96 -15.51 -6.89 8.44
N LEU A 97 -15.45 -8.11 7.88
CA LEU A 97 -15.57 -8.34 6.44
C LEU A 97 -16.99 -8.03 5.95
N ARG A 98 -18.02 -8.44 6.69
CA ARG A 98 -19.42 -8.20 6.37
C ARG A 98 -19.76 -6.72 6.35
N LEU A 99 -19.33 -5.97 7.36
CA LEU A 99 -19.51 -4.54 7.43
C LEU A 99 -18.89 -3.84 6.20
N HIS A 100 -17.67 -4.21 5.86
CA HIS A 100 -16.99 -3.67 4.68
C HIS A 100 -17.74 -4.00 3.38
N ALA A 101 -18.15 -5.25 3.20
CA ALA A 101 -18.88 -5.69 2.01
C ALA A 101 -20.21 -4.93 1.84
N VAL A 102 -20.90 -4.63 2.93
CA VAL A 102 -22.14 -3.83 2.91
C VAL A 102 -21.85 -2.37 2.61
N LEU A 103 -20.84 -1.76 3.23
CA LEU A 103 -20.46 -0.36 3.00
C LEU A 103 -20.02 -0.10 1.55
N TYR A 104 -19.40 -1.10 0.91
CA TYR A 104 -19.03 -1.04 -0.52
C TYR A 104 -20.19 -1.41 -1.46
N GLY A 105 -21.37 -1.76 -0.91
CA GLY A 105 -22.54 -2.12 -1.70
C GLY A 105 -22.40 -3.47 -2.43
N LEU A 106 -21.46 -4.32 -2.01
CA LEU A 106 -21.22 -5.62 -2.65
C LEU A 106 -22.34 -6.62 -2.34
N TYR A 107 -22.86 -6.56 -1.12
CA TYR A 107 -23.89 -7.46 -0.63
C TYR A 107 -24.88 -6.71 0.27
N PRO A 108 -26.14 -7.11 0.32
CA PRO A 108 -27.13 -6.55 1.24
C PRO A 108 -26.76 -6.89 2.69
N TRP A 109 -27.03 -5.97 3.61
CA TRP A 109 -26.82 -6.23 5.03
C TRP A 109 -27.73 -7.38 5.53
N ARG A 110 -27.15 -8.27 6.32
CA ARG A 110 -27.87 -9.32 7.05
C ARG A 110 -27.26 -9.45 8.46
N PRO A 111 -28.06 -9.72 9.49
CA PRO A 111 -27.57 -9.71 10.87
C PRO A 111 -26.66 -10.89 11.24
N ALA A 112 -26.62 -11.95 10.43
CA ALA A 112 -25.85 -13.14 10.74
C ALA A 112 -25.22 -13.76 9.48
N TRP A 113 -24.06 -14.40 9.63
CA TRP A 113 -23.35 -15.15 8.59
C TRP A 113 -24.24 -16.09 7.77
N ARG A 114 -25.10 -16.83 8.46
CA ARG A 114 -25.99 -17.82 7.80
C ARG A 114 -26.99 -17.16 6.85
N LEU A 115 -27.35 -15.92 7.10
CA LEU A 115 -28.33 -15.17 6.31
C LEU A 115 -27.67 -14.39 5.16
N MET A 116 -26.33 -14.29 5.15
CA MET A 116 -25.61 -13.68 4.05
C MET A 116 -25.75 -14.51 2.77
N PRO A 117 -25.76 -13.85 1.59
CA PRO A 117 -25.81 -14.55 0.30
C PRO A 117 -24.72 -15.61 0.16
N ARG A 118 -25.00 -16.66 -0.61
CA ARG A 118 -24.02 -17.72 -0.88
C ARG A 118 -22.70 -17.18 -1.44
N GLY A 119 -22.78 -16.26 -2.41
CA GLY A 119 -21.58 -15.63 -2.99
C GLY A 119 -20.70 -14.91 -1.98
N TYR A 120 -21.29 -14.22 -0.99
CA TYR A 120 -20.51 -13.63 0.11
C TYR A 120 -19.75 -14.70 0.90
N ARG A 121 -20.43 -15.76 1.29
CA ARG A 121 -19.84 -16.84 2.10
C ARG A 121 -18.71 -17.56 1.34
N GLU A 122 -18.89 -17.80 0.05
CA GLU A 122 -17.87 -18.40 -0.81
C GLU A 122 -16.67 -17.48 -0.99
N GLN A 123 -16.90 -16.19 -1.20
CA GLN A 123 -15.84 -15.19 -1.32
C GLN A 123 -15.01 -15.06 -0.02
N VAL A 124 -15.68 -14.95 1.12
CA VAL A 124 -15.00 -14.88 2.42
C VAL A 124 -14.21 -16.16 2.70
N ALA A 125 -14.82 -17.33 2.44
CA ALA A 125 -14.14 -18.61 2.62
C ALA A 125 -12.89 -18.73 1.73
N GLY A 126 -13.00 -18.35 0.46
CA GLY A 126 -11.86 -18.36 -0.47
C GLY A 126 -10.75 -17.43 -0.05
N LEU A 127 -11.05 -16.17 0.28
CA LEU A 127 -10.05 -15.20 0.73
C LEU A 127 -9.45 -15.56 2.09
N ALA A 128 -10.26 -16.07 3.02
CA ALA A 128 -9.78 -16.54 4.33
C ALA A 128 -8.87 -17.77 4.20
N GLY A 129 -9.22 -18.70 3.31
CA GLY A 129 -8.42 -19.90 3.02
C GLY A 129 -7.02 -19.57 2.50
N LEU A 130 -6.93 -18.60 1.61
CA LEU A 130 -5.63 -18.15 1.07
C LEU A 130 -4.68 -17.61 2.14
N LEU A 131 -5.20 -17.02 3.21
CA LEU A 131 -4.40 -16.42 4.29
C LEU A 131 -4.39 -17.22 5.61
N GLY A 132 -5.04 -18.38 5.64
CA GLY A 132 -5.14 -19.22 6.84
C GLY A 132 -5.95 -18.55 7.96
N LEU A 133 -7.06 -17.87 7.59
CA LEU A 133 -7.94 -17.18 8.53
C LEU A 133 -9.24 -17.95 8.86
N GLU A 134 -9.44 -19.13 8.29
CA GLU A 134 -10.69 -19.90 8.44
C GLU A 134 -11.04 -20.15 9.92
N GLY A 135 -10.06 -20.58 10.71
CA GLY A 135 -10.20 -20.80 12.15
C GLY A 135 -10.41 -19.54 12.97
N ALA A 136 -10.18 -18.37 12.37
CA ALA A 136 -10.30 -17.07 13.03
C ALA A 136 -11.62 -16.33 12.73
N LEU A 137 -12.42 -16.78 11.76
CA LEU A 137 -13.61 -16.05 11.28
C LEU A 137 -14.59 -15.66 12.39
N ARG A 138 -14.77 -16.51 13.39
CA ARG A 138 -15.69 -16.26 14.52
C ARG A 138 -15.03 -15.59 15.73
N ARG A 139 -13.72 -15.34 15.67
CA ARG A 139 -12.98 -14.75 16.80
C ARG A 139 -13.08 -13.21 16.73
N PRO A 140 -13.29 -12.54 17.88
CA PRO A 140 -13.21 -11.08 17.95
C PRO A 140 -11.82 -10.59 17.51
N ALA A 141 -11.77 -9.49 16.74
CA ALA A 141 -10.52 -8.99 16.19
C ALA A 141 -9.50 -8.61 17.27
N ARG A 142 -9.94 -8.21 18.47
CA ARG A 142 -9.06 -7.94 19.63
C ARG A 142 -8.26 -9.14 20.09
N THR A 143 -8.75 -10.37 19.86
CA THR A 143 -8.09 -11.63 20.30
C THR A 143 -7.08 -12.17 19.28
N LEU A 144 -6.97 -11.54 18.12
CA LEU A 144 -6.07 -11.94 17.06
C LEU A 144 -4.65 -11.40 17.31
N SER A 145 -3.63 -12.14 16.87
CA SER A 145 -2.26 -11.63 16.83
C SER A 145 -2.14 -10.45 15.85
N GLY A 146 -1.09 -9.65 15.95
CA GLY A 146 -0.82 -8.56 15.01
C GLY A 146 -0.78 -9.04 13.55
N GLY A 147 -0.09 -10.15 13.28
CA GLY A 147 -0.02 -10.76 11.96
C GLY A 147 -1.38 -11.22 11.44
N THR A 148 -2.20 -11.84 12.29
CA THR A 148 -3.55 -12.27 11.92
C THR A 148 -4.47 -11.08 11.65
N ARG A 149 -4.35 -9.98 12.41
CA ARG A 149 -5.08 -8.74 12.13
C ARG A 149 -4.67 -8.14 10.78
N ARG A 150 -3.38 -8.14 10.47
CA ARG A 150 -2.87 -7.65 9.18
C ARG A 150 -3.42 -8.45 8.00
N LYS A 151 -3.43 -9.78 8.12
CA LYS A 151 -4.07 -10.67 7.13
C LYS A 151 -5.55 -10.32 6.94
N LEU A 152 -6.29 -10.09 8.03
CA LEU A 152 -7.70 -9.69 7.96
C LEU A 152 -7.89 -8.35 7.23
N GLU A 153 -7.03 -7.35 7.47
CA GLU A 153 -7.09 -6.07 6.75
C GLU A 153 -6.91 -6.23 5.25
N ILE A 154 -6.00 -7.11 4.84
CA ILE A 154 -5.74 -7.39 3.44
C ILE A 154 -6.92 -8.13 2.81
N VAL A 155 -7.47 -9.17 3.47
CA VAL A 155 -8.70 -9.83 3.01
C VAL A 155 -9.82 -8.81 2.83
N ARG A 156 -10.02 -7.94 3.82
CA ARG A 156 -11.02 -6.88 3.77
C ARG A 156 -10.80 -5.95 2.57
N ALA A 157 -9.57 -5.50 2.35
CA ALA A 157 -9.23 -4.61 1.24
C ALA A 157 -9.42 -5.26 -0.14
N LEU A 158 -9.47 -6.58 -0.22
CA LEU A 158 -9.65 -7.34 -1.46
C LEU A 158 -11.11 -7.79 -1.71
N MET A 159 -12.01 -7.59 -0.75
CA MET A 159 -13.41 -8.01 -0.88
C MET A 159 -14.11 -7.42 -2.11
N HIS A 160 -13.80 -6.20 -2.51
CA HIS A 160 -14.40 -5.54 -3.66
C HIS A 160 -13.57 -5.70 -4.96
N GLN A 161 -12.57 -6.61 -4.96
CA GLN A 161 -11.71 -6.92 -6.11
C GLN A 161 -11.07 -5.68 -6.74
N PRO A 162 -10.28 -4.91 -5.97
CA PRO A 162 -9.70 -3.65 -6.44
C PRO A 162 -8.71 -3.89 -7.58
N ARG A 163 -8.64 -2.94 -8.51
CA ARG A 163 -7.60 -2.94 -9.56
C ARG A 163 -6.24 -2.49 -9.03
N VAL A 164 -6.23 -1.71 -7.95
CA VAL A 164 -5.01 -1.24 -7.29
C VAL A 164 -5.10 -1.50 -5.79
N LEU A 165 -4.07 -2.10 -5.21
CA LEU A 165 -3.92 -2.31 -3.77
C LEU A 165 -2.78 -1.43 -3.24
N PHE A 166 -3.12 -0.53 -2.32
CA PHE A 166 -2.16 0.29 -1.59
C PHE A 166 -1.85 -0.33 -0.23
N LEU A 167 -0.56 -0.52 0.07
CA LEU A 167 -0.08 -1.11 1.30
C LEU A 167 0.94 -0.17 1.95
N ASP A 168 0.58 0.45 3.07
CA ASP A 168 1.50 1.33 3.80
C ASP A 168 2.21 0.52 4.90
N GLU A 169 3.51 0.25 4.70
CA GLU A 169 4.37 -0.57 5.55
C GLU A 169 3.72 -1.91 5.97
N PRO A 170 3.38 -2.79 5.00
CA PRO A 170 2.50 -3.94 5.25
C PRO A 170 3.07 -4.98 6.21
N THR A 171 4.38 -5.05 6.37
CA THR A 171 5.05 -6.07 7.18
C THR A 171 5.60 -5.54 8.51
N ALA A 172 5.40 -4.24 8.78
CA ALA A 172 5.88 -3.64 10.03
C ALA A 172 5.29 -4.38 11.25
N GLY A 173 6.16 -4.81 12.16
CA GLY A 173 5.75 -5.53 13.38
C GLY A 173 5.29 -6.98 13.15
N LEU A 174 5.44 -7.54 11.95
CA LEU A 174 5.17 -8.96 11.70
C LEU A 174 6.38 -9.83 12.02
N ASP A 175 6.11 -11.01 12.57
CA ASP A 175 7.10 -12.07 12.68
C ASP A 175 7.50 -12.61 11.29
N PRO A 176 8.64 -13.32 11.17
CA PRO A 176 9.15 -13.80 9.87
C PRO A 176 8.20 -14.72 9.10
N GLU A 177 7.42 -15.55 9.81
CA GLU A 177 6.46 -16.49 9.22
C GLU A 177 5.26 -15.73 8.63
N SER A 178 4.69 -14.82 9.41
CA SER A 178 3.60 -13.94 8.98
C SER A 178 4.00 -13.08 7.78
N ARG A 179 5.24 -12.56 7.77
CA ARG A 179 5.80 -11.80 6.63
C ARG A 179 5.89 -12.66 5.37
N ARG A 180 6.46 -13.87 5.47
CA ARG A 180 6.55 -14.79 4.32
C ARG A 180 5.18 -15.15 3.76
N SER A 181 4.24 -15.48 4.63
CA SER A 181 2.85 -15.80 4.27
C SER A 181 2.17 -14.62 3.54
N LEU A 182 2.41 -13.39 4.00
CA LEU A 182 1.89 -12.19 3.36
C LEU A 182 2.44 -12.01 1.93
N TRP A 183 3.76 -12.21 1.73
CA TRP A 183 4.39 -12.08 0.42
C TRP A 183 3.89 -13.13 -0.57
N GLN A 184 3.76 -14.38 -0.14
CA GLN A 184 3.18 -15.45 -0.95
C GLN A 184 1.77 -15.08 -1.43
N TYR A 185 0.96 -14.56 -0.52
CA TYR A 185 -0.40 -14.12 -0.83
C TYR A 185 -0.46 -12.94 -1.80
N LEU A 186 0.37 -11.91 -1.60
CA LEU A 186 0.43 -10.78 -2.52
C LEU A 186 0.84 -11.21 -3.93
N HIS A 187 1.76 -12.16 -4.03
CA HIS A 187 2.13 -12.76 -5.30
C HIS A 187 0.95 -13.48 -5.96
N GLU A 188 0.18 -14.25 -5.20
CA GLU A 188 -0.98 -14.98 -5.69
C GLU A 188 -2.11 -14.04 -6.17
N VAL A 189 -2.42 -12.99 -5.41
CA VAL A 189 -3.40 -11.95 -5.78
C VAL A 189 -2.99 -11.26 -7.07
N ARG A 190 -1.73 -10.89 -7.20
CA ARG A 190 -1.19 -10.28 -8.42
C ARG A 190 -1.36 -11.19 -9.64
N THR A 191 -0.96 -12.45 -9.48
CA THR A 191 -0.95 -13.42 -10.59
C THR A 191 -2.37 -13.78 -11.03
N ARG A 192 -3.30 -13.99 -10.09
CA ARG A 192 -4.67 -14.43 -10.39
C ARG A 192 -5.61 -13.31 -10.80
N GLN A 193 -5.42 -12.10 -10.25
CA GLN A 193 -6.37 -10.99 -10.42
C GLN A 193 -5.80 -9.83 -11.24
N ALA A 194 -4.54 -9.92 -11.66
CA ALA A 194 -3.81 -8.83 -12.33
C ALA A 194 -3.85 -7.50 -11.52
N THR A 195 -3.97 -7.60 -10.19
CA THR A 195 -4.03 -6.44 -9.29
C THR A 195 -2.68 -5.73 -9.28
N THR A 196 -2.70 -4.43 -9.49
CA THR A 196 -1.50 -3.58 -9.32
C THR A 196 -1.28 -3.33 -7.84
N VAL A 197 -0.07 -3.53 -7.34
CA VAL A 197 0.25 -3.31 -5.92
C VAL A 197 1.25 -2.17 -5.80
N LEU A 198 0.91 -1.15 -5.02
CA LEU A 198 1.84 -0.12 -4.59
C LEU A 198 2.04 -0.25 -3.09
N LEU A 199 3.27 -0.50 -2.68
CA LEU A 199 3.62 -0.56 -1.26
C LEU A 199 4.63 0.53 -0.87
N THR A 200 4.57 0.95 0.38
CA THR A 200 5.64 1.72 1.00
C THR A 200 6.43 0.83 1.94
N THR A 201 7.72 1.02 1.99
CA THR A 201 8.58 0.34 2.97
C THR A 201 9.86 1.12 3.23
N HIS A 202 10.51 0.78 4.33
CA HIS A 202 11.90 1.12 4.62
C HIS A 202 12.77 -0.16 4.68
N TYR A 203 12.18 -1.34 4.42
CA TYR A 203 12.88 -2.62 4.38
C TYR A 203 13.34 -2.94 2.96
N LEU A 204 14.65 -2.99 2.76
CA LEU A 204 15.26 -3.24 1.45
C LEU A 204 14.92 -4.62 0.89
N ALA A 205 14.83 -5.63 1.75
CA ALA A 205 14.43 -6.99 1.33
C ALA A 205 13.03 -7.02 0.66
N GLU A 206 12.15 -6.09 1.00
CA GLU A 206 10.84 -5.96 0.34
C GLU A 206 10.97 -5.29 -1.02
N ALA A 207 11.79 -4.24 -1.10
CA ALA A 207 12.06 -3.56 -2.35
C ALA A 207 12.74 -4.46 -3.39
N GLU A 208 13.57 -5.44 -2.96
CA GLU A 208 14.19 -6.44 -3.83
C GLU A 208 13.17 -7.30 -4.58
N THR A 209 11.97 -7.50 -4.03
CA THR A 209 10.92 -8.31 -4.66
C THR A 209 10.02 -7.51 -5.61
N ALA A 210 10.18 -6.18 -5.66
CA ALA A 210 9.36 -5.31 -6.49
C ALA A 210 9.80 -5.34 -7.97
N ASP A 211 8.83 -5.14 -8.88
CA ASP A 211 9.13 -4.97 -10.31
C ASP A 211 9.77 -3.61 -10.58
N ALA A 212 9.43 -2.60 -9.77
CA ALA A 212 10.04 -1.28 -9.83
C ALA A 212 10.08 -0.64 -8.45
N VAL A 213 11.14 0.12 -8.20
CA VAL A 213 11.38 0.86 -6.96
C VAL A 213 11.50 2.34 -7.29
N CYS A 214 10.84 3.17 -6.50
CA CYS A 214 10.99 4.62 -6.52
C CYS A 214 11.53 5.05 -5.15
N VAL A 215 12.75 5.56 -5.13
CA VAL A 215 13.41 5.98 -3.90
C VAL A 215 13.04 7.43 -3.59
N LEU A 216 12.42 7.64 -2.43
CA LEU A 216 12.04 8.95 -1.93
C LEU A 216 12.99 9.41 -0.83
N SER A 217 13.39 10.69 -0.86
CA SER A 217 14.10 11.36 0.20
C SER A 217 13.63 12.82 0.31
N ARG A 218 13.34 13.28 1.52
CA ARG A 218 12.93 14.68 1.80
C ARG A 218 11.80 15.17 0.88
N GLY A 219 10.82 14.32 0.61
CA GLY A 219 9.66 14.63 -0.23
C GLY A 219 9.91 14.56 -1.73
N ARG A 220 11.09 14.18 -2.20
CA ARG A 220 11.45 14.12 -3.62
C ARG A 220 11.82 12.72 -4.07
N VAL A 221 11.61 12.43 -5.34
CA VAL A 221 12.17 11.23 -6.00
C VAL A 221 13.63 11.49 -6.25
N ILE A 222 14.51 10.64 -5.69
CA ILE A 222 15.95 10.73 -5.92
C ILE A 222 16.45 9.72 -6.95
N GLU A 223 15.75 8.57 -7.10
CA GLU A 223 16.04 7.59 -8.13
C GLU A 223 14.84 6.67 -8.36
N ARG A 224 14.75 6.05 -9.54
CA ARG A 224 13.76 5.02 -9.87
C ARG A 224 14.33 4.01 -10.87
N GLY A 225 13.85 2.78 -10.77
CA GLY A 225 14.24 1.67 -11.66
C GLY A 225 13.85 0.33 -11.09
N THR A 226 14.16 -0.74 -11.79
CA THR A 226 14.10 -2.08 -11.21
C THR A 226 15.19 -2.23 -10.15
N PRO A 227 15.07 -3.17 -9.18
CA PRO A 227 16.14 -3.45 -8.22
C PRO A 227 17.48 -3.76 -8.91
N ALA A 228 17.47 -4.46 -10.04
CA ALA A 228 18.66 -4.77 -10.80
C ALA A 228 19.32 -3.51 -11.42
N GLU A 229 18.52 -2.61 -12.00
CA GLU A 229 19.01 -1.34 -12.55
C GLU A 229 19.61 -0.44 -11.47
N LEU A 230 18.97 -0.36 -10.30
CA LEU A 230 19.46 0.43 -9.18
C LEU A 230 20.82 -0.09 -8.70
N LYS A 231 20.98 -1.42 -8.56
CA LYS A 231 22.26 -2.04 -8.22
C LYS A 231 23.33 -1.79 -9.30
N ALA A 232 22.97 -1.84 -10.57
CA ALA A 232 23.93 -1.62 -11.67
C ALA A 232 24.41 -0.17 -11.79
N ARG A 233 23.57 0.81 -11.43
CA ARG A 233 23.91 2.24 -11.54
C ARG A 233 24.70 2.78 -10.33
N HIS A 234 24.68 2.08 -9.21
CA HIS A 234 25.31 2.50 -7.97
C HIS A 234 26.37 1.52 -7.50
N THR A 235 27.36 2.02 -6.79
CA THR A 235 28.48 1.21 -6.30
C THR A 235 28.02 0.25 -5.21
N GLY A 236 28.20 -1.06 -5.44
CA GLY A 236 27.94 -2.12 -4.46
C GLY A 236 27.11 -3.29 -5.03
N PRO A 237 27.29 -4.50 -4.49
CA PRO A 237 26.62 -5.71 -4.99
C PRO A 237 25.14 -5.81 -4.55
N THR A 238 24.71 -5.05 -3.55
CA THR A 238 23.38 -5.15 -2.96
C THR A 238 22.52 -3.89 -3.20
N LEU A 239 21.21 -4.05 -3.08
CA LEU A 239 20.30 -2.90 -3.11
C LEU A 239 20.54 -1.97 -1.90
N GLU A 240 21.06 -2.50 -0.80
CA GLU A 240 21.44 -1.72 0.38
C GLU A 240 22.59 -0.75 0.08
N ASP A 241 23.64 -1.25 -0.58
CA ASP A 241 24.77 -0.40 -0.99
C ASP A 241 24.31 0.71 -1.95
N ALA A 242 23.48 0.35 -2.94
CA ALA A 242 22.92 1.31 -3.87
C ALA A 242 22.08 2.37 -3.16
N TYR A 243 21.22 1.96 -2.22
CA TYR A 243 20.36 2.84 -1.45
C TYR A 243 21.15 3.77 -0.54
N MET A 244 22.16 3.27 0.17
CA MET A 244 23.04 4.12 1.02
C MET A 244 23.79 5.16 0.19
N SER A 245 24.36 4.76 -0.96
CA SER A 245 25.00 5.68 -1.90
C SER A 245 24.05 6.80 -2.40
N LEU A 246 22.79 6.46 -2.66
CA LEU A 246 21.77 7.42 -3.06
C LEU A 246 21.44 8.41 -1.95
N LEU A 247 21.29 7.96 -0.71
CA LEU A 247 20.99 8.82 0.43
C LEU A 247 22.15 9.77 0.74
N ASP A 248 23.39 9.29 0.66
CA ASP A 248 24.59 10.12 0.88
C ASP A 248 24.66 11.25 -0.14
N ARG A 249 24.48 10.95 -1.42
CA ARG A 249 24.44 11.96 -2.50
C ARG A 249 23.30 12.96 -2.29
N ALA A 250 22.11 12.50 -1.91
CA ALA A 250 20.97 13.38 -1.62
C ALA A 250 21.17 14.22 -0.35
N GLY A 251 21.91 13.69 0.63
CA GLY A 251 22.32 14.40 1.84
C GLY A 251 23.27 15.55 1.55
N HIS A 252 24.27 15.33 0.71
CA HIS A 252 25.28 16.32 0.33
C HIS A 252 24.74 17.40 -0.62
N ALA A 253 23.78 17.08 -1.48
CA ALA A 253 23.14 18.05 -2.37
C ALA A 253 22.25 19.08 -1.64
N GLY A 254 22.02 18.93 -0.35
CA GLY A 254 21.16 19.80 0.47
C GLY A 254 21.87 20.76 1.41
N VAL A 255 23.21 20.83 1.38
CA VAL A 255 23.98 21.84 2.13
C VAL A 255 24.43 22.91 1.13
N PRO A 256 23.75 24.07 1.03
CA PRO A 256 24.37 25.22 0.38
C PRO A 256 25.60 25.56 1.23
N GLY A 257 26.78 25.56 0.60
CA GLY A 257 28.02 25.98 1.26
C GLY A 257 27.77 27.31 1.97
N GLY A 258 27.82 27.27 3.28
CA GLY A 258 27.93 28.48 4.09
C GLY A 258 29.33 29.06 3.91
N PRO A 259 29.48 30.39 4.05
CA PRO A 259 30.72 31.13 3.81
C PRO A 259 31.85 30.74 4.74
#